data_0bde8ed82993f5998fe6f9607cb1e594
#
_entry.id   0bde8ed82993f5998fe6f9607cb1e594
#
_cell.length_a   1.000
_cell.length_b   1.000
_cell.length_c   1.000
_cell.angle_alpha   90.00
_cell.angle_beta   90.00
_cell.angle_gamma   90.00
#
_symmetry.space_group_name_H-M   'P 1'
#
loop_
_entity.id
_entity.type
_entity.pdbx_description
1 polymer ?
#
loop_
_entity_poly.entity_id
_entity_poly.type
_entity_poly.pdbx_seq_one_letter_code
_entity_poly.pdbx_strand_id
1 'polypeptide(L)'
;MNEQQILLAFGGIGLAALACQWLAWRLKLPAILFLLLSGILGGPVLGWLDPQEMFGPLLMPLVSLAVALILFEGSLTLHLSQWREIGSVVQRMVTLGALGTWAVIAAATHWLLGFDWPLAILFGTLTLVTGPTVIVPMLRVVRPNSTIANILRWEGIVIDPIGALLAVVAVSYTHLRAHETGRN
;
A
#
# COMPACT_ATOMS: atom_id res chain seq x y z
N MET A 1 -3.52 26.36 -12.23
CA MET A 1 -4.93 26.06 -12.59
C MET A 1 -5.85 27.16 -12.07
N ASN A 2 -6.91 27.56 -12.83
CA ASN A 2 -7.93 28.48 -12.36
C ASN A 2 -8.90 27.76 -11.41
N GLU A 3 -9.62 28.54 -10.54
CA GLU A 3 -10.58 27.95 -9.58
C GLU A 3 -11.62 27.03 -10.24
N GLN A 4 -12.11 27.40 -11.42
CA GLN A 4 -13.04 26.56 -12.18
C GLN A 4 -12.43 25.22 -12.64
N GLN A 5 -11.17 25.21 -13.03
CA GLN A 5 -10.46 24.00 -13.43
C GLN A 5 -10.25 23.07 -12.24
N ILE A 6 -9.96 23.65 -11.06
CA ILE A 6 -9.81 22.87 -9.81
C ILE A 6 -11.15 22.23 -9.44
N LEU A 7 -12.26 22.98 -9.49
CA LEU A 7 -13.60 22.46 -9.21
C LEU A 7 -14.01 21.35 -10.18
N LEU A 8 -13.72 21.53 -11.48
CA LEU A 8 -13.99 20.52 -12.50
C LEU A 8 -13.14 19.25 -12.29
N ALA A 9 -11.87 19.41 -11.90
CA ALA A 9 -11.01 18.29 -11.60
C ALA A 9 -11.48 17.50 -10.37
N PHE A 10 -11.87 18.19 -9.28
CA PHE A 10 -12.48 17.52 -8.10
C PHE A 10 -13.78 16.81 -8.43
N GLY A 11 -14.67 17.48 -9.22
CA GLY A 11 -15.91 16.87 -9.68
C GLY A 11 -15.65 15.65 -10.55
N GLY A 12 -14.69 15.73 -11.46
CA GLY A 12 -14.26 14.63 -12.33
C GLY A 12 -13.69 13.45 -11.55
N ILE A 13 -12.82 13.71 -10.56
CA ILE A 13 -12.26 12.68 -9.66
C ILE A 13 -13.40 12.00 -8.89
N GLY A 14 -14.34 12.78 -8.34
CA GLY A 14 -15.49 12.25 -7.61
C GLY A 14 -16.36 11.36 -8.48
N LEU A 15 -16.69 11.78 -9.71
CA LEU A 15 -17.45 10.99 -10.66
C LEU A 15 -16.70 9.71 -11.08
N ALA A 16 -15.41 9.82 -11.36
CA ALA A 16 -14.58 8.66 -11.69
C ALA A 16 -14.54 7.67 -10.52
N ALA A 17 -14.40 8.14 -9.28
CA ALA A 17 -14.42 7.30 -8.10
C ALA A 17 -15.76 6.56 -7.93
N LEU A 18 -16.89 7.24 -8.14
CA LEU A 18 -18.22 6.62 -8.11
C LEU A 18 -18.39 5.57 -9.23
N ALA A 19 -17.93 5.89 -10.44
CA ALA A 19 -17.96 4.95 -11.57
C ALA A 19 -17.10 3.71 -11.29
N CYS A 20 -15.88 3.88 -10.75
CA CYS A 20 -15.01 2.79 -10.33
C CYS A 20 -15.66 1.92 -9.23
N GLN A 21 -16.31 2.54 -8.26
CA GLN A 21 -17.05 1.84 -7.21
C GLN A 21 -18.21 1.02 -7.76
N TRP A 22 -18.99 1.61 -8.66
CA TRP A 22 -20.09 0.92 -9.33
C TRP A 22 -19.61 -0.27 -10.18
N LEU A 23 -18.53 -0.06 -10.96
CA LEU A 23 -17.94 -1.11 -11.78
C LEU A 23 -17.39 -2.25 -10.93
N ALA A 24 -16.69 -1.93 -9.83
CA ALA A 24 -16.18 -2.88 -8.87
C ALA A 24 -17.30 -3.75 -8.27
N TRP A 25 -18.41 -3.12 -7.88
CA TRP A 25 -19.59 -3.84 -7.37
C TRP A 25 -20.17 -4.80 -8.42
N ARG A 26 -20.28 -4.35 -9.67
CA ARG A 26 -20.84 -5.16 -10.77
C ARG A 26 -19.94 -6.35 -11.13
N LEU A 27 -18.63 -6.16 -11.13
CA LEU A 27 -17.64 -7.20 -11.48
C LEU A 27 -17.22 -8.05 -10.28
N LYS A 28 -17.70 -7.73 -9.07
CA LYS A 28 -17.30 -8.38 -7.81
C LYS A 28 -15.78 -8.36 -7.59
N LEU A 29 -15.13 -7.27 -7.96
CA LEU A 29 -13.72 -7.01 -7.76
C LEU A 29 -13.51 -5.87 -6.75
N PRO A 30 -12.35 -5.79 -6.08
CA PRO A 30 -12.04 -4.67 -5.19
C PRO A 30 -12.00 -3.34 -5.95
N ALA A 31 -12.68 -2.31 -5.43
CA ALA A 31 -12.74 -0.98 -6.06
C ALA A 31 -11.35 -0.32 -6.22
N ILE A 32 -10.41 -0.66 -5.34
CA ILE A 32 -9.05 -0.13 -5.35
C ILE A 32 -8.33 -0.39 -6.69
N LEU A 33 -8.60 -1.52 -7.35
CA LEU A 33 -8.01 -1.85 -8.66
C LEU A 33 -8.43 -0.83 -9.73
N PHE A 34 -9.73 -0.53 -9.78
CA PHE A 34 -10.27 0.43 -10.75
C PHE A 34 -9.87 1.85 -10.44
N LEU A 35 -9.82 2.22 -9.15
CA LEU A 35 -9.34 3.53 -8.70
C LEU A 35 -7.86 3.74 -9.04
N LEU A 36 -7.01 2.73 -8.81
CA LEU A 36 -5.60 2.78 -9.18
C LEU A 36 -5.41 2.92 -10.70
N LEU A 37 -6.12 2.10 -11.49
CA LEU A 37 -6.06 2.16 -12.95
C LEU A 37 -6.54 3.53 -13.46
N SER A 38 -7.65 4.04 -12.93
CA SER A 38 -8.18 5.36 -13.33
C SER A 38 -7.21 6.49 -12.96
N GLY A 39 -6.54 6.39 -11.80
CA GLY A 39 -5.51 7.35 -11.38
C GLY A 39 -4.28 7.33 -12.27
N ILE A 40 -3.79 6.14 -12.66
CA ILE A 40 -2.67 6.00 -13.60
C ILE A 40 -3.05 6.52 -14.98
N LEU A 41 -4.24 6.21 -15.47
CA LEU A 41 -4.70 6.68 -16.77
C LEU A 41 -4.89 8.21 -16.77
N GLY A 42 -5.57 8.77 -15.78
CA GLY A 42 -5.84 10.20 -15.70
C GLY A 42 -4.63 11.07 -15.38
N GLY A 43 -3.66 10.54 -14.61
CA GLY A 43 -2.42 11.22 -14.26
C GLY A 43 -1.32 10.98 -15.30
N PRO A 44 -0.40 10.01 -15.09
CA PRO A 44 0.82 9.87 -15.89
C PRO A 44 0.57 9.59 -17.38
N VAL A 45 -0.52 8.89 -17.74
CA VAL A 45 -0.76 8.46 -19.13
C VAL A 45 -1.41 9.56 -19.95
N LEU A 46 -2.50 10.16 -19.47
CA LEU A 46 -3.25 11.18 -20.19
C LEU A 46 -2.84 12.62 -19.82
N GLY A 47 -2.15 12.81 -18.71
CA GLY A 47 -1.75 14.13 -18.24
C GLY A 47 -2.92 15.07 -17.87
N TRP A 48 -4.11 14.49 -17.61
CA TRP A 48 -5.29 15.30 -17.28
C TRP A 48 -5.30 15.78 -15.84
N LEU A 49 -4.63 15.03 -14.95
CA LEU A 49 -4.58 15.28 -13.52
C LEU A 49 -3.13 15.37 -13.07
N ASP A 50 -2.72 16.55 -12.62
CA ASP A 50 -1.46 16.74 -11.92
C ASP A 50 -1.75 17.04 -10.44
N PRO A 51 -1.53 16.07 -9.54
CA PRO A 51 -1.76 16.28 -8.11
C PRO A 51 -0.89 17.39 -7.52
N GLN A 52 0.31 17.60 -8.08
CA GLN A 52 1.23 18.63 -7.63
C GLN A 52 0.69 20.03 -7.96
N GLU A 53 0.14 20.22 -9.16
CA GLU A 53 -0.49 21.50 -9.54
C GLU A 53 -1.80 21.75 -8.80
N MET A 54 -2.54 20.68 -8.47
CA MET A 54 -3.84 20.81 -7.78
C MET A 54 -3.69 21.13 -6.29
N PHE A 55 -2.80 20.44 -5.60
CA PHE A 55 -2.68 20.51 -4.15
C PHE A 55 -1.43 21.26 -3.68
N GLY A 56 -0.41 21.42 -4.55
CA GLY A 56 0.85 22.08 -4.21
C GLY A 56 1.46 21.54 -2.91
N PRO A 57 1.81 22.42 -1.96
CA PRO A 57 2.41 22.01 -0.68
C PRO A 57 1.47 21.17 0.21
N LEU A 58 0.17 21.21 -0.03
CA LEU A 58 -0.83 20.45 0.75
C LEU A 58 -0.93 18.99 0.34
N LEU A 59 -0.36 18.58 -0.80
CA LEU A 59 -0.45 17.21 -1.30
C LEU A 59 0.02 16.19 -0.25
N MET A 60 1.24 16.34 0.26
CA MET A 60 1.80 15.39 1.24
C MET A 60 1.06 15.39 2.58
N PRO A 61 0.70 16.55 3.19
CA PRO A 61 -0.16 16.57 4.37
C PRO A 61 -1.51 15.88 4.17
N LEU A 62 -2.17 16.08 3.03
CA LEU A 62 -3.45 15.43 2.72
C LEU A 62 -3.31 13.92 2.55
N VAL A 63 -2.27 13.45 1.85
CA VAL A 63 -1.97 12.02 1.71
C VAL A 63 -1.70 11.42 3.09
N SER A 64 -0.89 12.07 3.92
CA SER A 64 -0.58 11.59 5.28
C SER A 64 -1.83 11.51 6.15
N LEU A 65 -2.71 12.52 6.07
CA LEU A 65 -3.98 12.52 6.79
C LEU A 65 -4.90 11.39 6.31
N ALA A 66 -5.01 11.18 4.99
CA ALA A 66 -5.82 10.11 4.43
C ALA A 66 -5.32 8.72 4.88
N VAL A 67 -4.00 8.49 4.85
CA VAL A 67 -3.39 7.24 5.35
C VAL A 67 -3.66 7.07 6.85
N ALA A 68 -3.50 8.12 7.65
CA ALA A 68 -3.76 8.06 9.08
C ALA A 68 -5.24 7.70 9.39
N LEU A 69 -6.19 8.27 8.65
CA LEU A 69 -7.62 7.96 8.78
C LEU A 69 -7.92 6.49 8.42
N ILE A 70 -7.32 5.97 7.35
CA ILE A 70 -7.49 4.58 6.93
C ILE A 70 -6.92 3.61 7.97
N LEU A 71 -5.73 3.90 8.49
CA LEU A 71 -5.11 3.09 9.55
C LEU A 71 -5.93 3.14 10.84
N PHE A 72 -6.47 4.32 11.18
CA PHE A 72 -7.36 4.48 12.33
C PHE A 72 -8.65 3.67 12.18
N GLU A 73 -9.33 3.76 11.04
CA GLU A 73 -10.52 2.95 10.73
C GLU A 73 -10.20 1.44 10.79
N GLY A 74 -9.09 1.03 10.19
CA GLY A 74 -8.61 -0.35 10.24
C GLY A 74 -8.41 -0.83 11.68
N SER A 75 -7.76 -0.03 12.51
CA SER A 75 -7.49 -0.34 13.92
C SER A 75 -8.77 -0.50 14.75
N LEU A 76 -9.80 0.31 14.48
CA LEU A 76 -11.10 0.21 15.18
C LEU A 76 -11.83 -1.12 14.91
N THR A 77 -11.52 -1.79 13.81
CA THR A 77 -12.12 -3.10 13.48
C THR A 77 -11.46 -4.27 14.20
N LEU A 78 -10.35 -4.04 14.91
CA LEU A 78 -9.63 -5.08 15.64
C LEU A 78 -10.24 -5.32 17.02
N HIS A 79 -10.55 -6.57 17.30
CA HIS A 79 -11.02 -6.99 18.62
C HIS A 79 -9.86 -7.62 19.40
N LEU A 80 -9.36 -6.95 20.43
CA LEU A 80 -8.26 -7.42 21.28
C LEU A 80 -8.54 -8.77 21.94
N SER A 81 -9.80 -9.12 22.17
CA SER A 81 -10.19 -10.43 22.71
C SER A 81 -9.79 -11.60 21.79
N GLN A 82 -9.75 -11.37 20.48
CA GLN A 82 -9.40 -12.38 19.49
C GLN A 82 -7.89 -12.67 19.44
N TRP A 83 -7.06 -11.74 19.92
CA TRP A 83 -5.61 -11.90 19.97
C TRP A 83 -5.16 -13.17 20.70
N ARG A 84 -5.90 -13.59 21.73
CA ARG A 84 -5.58 -14.80 22.50
C ARG A 84 -5.67 -16.07 21.65
N GLU A 85 -6.54 -16.11 20.68
CA GLU A 85 -6.77 -17.28 19.82
C GLU A 85 -5.88 -17.30 18.59
N ILE A 86 -5.66 -16.13 17.95
CA ILE A 86 -4.99 -16.05 16.66
C ILE A 86 -3.59 -15.42 16.72
N GLY A 87 -3.19 -14.83 17.88
CA GLY A 87 -1.96 -14.05 17.99
C GLY A 87 -0.69 -14.84 17.63
N SER A 88 -0.62 -16.14 17.98
CA SER A 88 0.53 -16.97 17.60
C SER A 88 0.65 -17.20 16.10
N VAL A 89 -0.49 -17.30 15.39
CA VAL A 89 -0.53 -17.45 13.93
C VAL A 89 -0.12 -16.14 13.27
N VAL A 90 -0.71 -15.03 13.69
CA VAL A 90 -0.36 -13.67 13.21
C VAL A 90 1.13 -13.40 13.43
N GLN A 91 1.65 -13.68 14.63
CA GLN A 91 3.06 -13.49 14.92
C GLN A 91 3.98 -14.30 14.00
N ARG A 92 3.66 -15.56 13.72
CA ARG A 92 4.41 -16.39 12.76
C ARG A 92 4.32 -15.85 11.34
N MET A 93 3.17 -15.36 10.92
CA MET A 93 3.01 -14.75 9.60
C MET A 93 3.83 -13.48 9.46
N VAL A 94 3.78 -12.58 10.44
CA VAL A 94 4.49 -11.30 10.43
C VAL A 94 6.01 -11.46 10.63
N THR A 95 6.47 -12.58 11.24
CA THR A 95 7.89 -12.86 11.41
C THR A 95 8.41 -13.80 10.33
N LEU A 96 8.15 -15.11 10.47
CA LEU A 96 8.70 -16.14 9.58
C LEU A 96 8.14 -16.02 8.15
N GLY A 97 6.84 -15.78 8.03
CA GLY A 97 6.19 -15.60 6.73
C GLY A 97 6.73 -14.37 6.01
N ALA A 98 6.80 -13.26 6.73
CA ALA A 98 7.32 -12.00 6.19
C ALA A 98 8.79 -12.12 5.77
N LEU A 99 9.67 -12.68 6.61
CA LEU A 99 11.08 -12.90 6.28
C LEU A 99 11.26 -13.84 5.09
N GLY A 100 10.48 -14.93 5.05
CA GLY A 100 10.51 -15.88 3.92
C GLY A 100 10.07 -15.21 2.61
N THR A 101 8.95 -14.50 2.63
CA THR A 101 8.45 -13.77 1.45
C THR A 101 9.44 -12.71 0.99
N TRP A 102 9.96 -11.91 1.91
CA TRP A 102 10.97 -10.91 1.63
C TRP A 102 12.22 -11.51 0.97
N ALA A 103 12.77 -12.59 1.53
CA ALA A 103 13.96 -13.25 0.99
C ALA A 103 13.70 -13.82 -0.41
N VAL A 104 12.54 -14.45 -0.65
CA VAL A 104 12.16 -14.99 -1.95
C VAL A 104 12.00 -13.88 -2.99
N ILE A 105 11.32 -12.78 -2.63
CA ILE A 105 11.13 -11.66 -3.57
C ILE A 105 12.47 -10.99 -3.87
N ALA A 106 13.30 -10.72 -2.87
CA ALA A 106 14.63 -10.12 -3.07
C ALA A 106 15.51 -11.00 -3.97
N ALA A 107 15.55 -12.32 -3.72
CA ALA A 107 16.29 -13.26 -4.54
C ALA A 107 15.74 -13.34 -5.98
N ALA A 108 14.42 -13.44 -6.14
CA ALA A 108 13.79 -13.44 -7.46
C ALA A 108 14.07 -12.15 -8.24
N THR A 109 13.99 -11.00 -7.58
CA THR A 109 14.29 -9.70 -8.18
C THR A 109 15.75 -9.61 -8.62
N HIS A 110 16.69 -10.09 -7.81
CA HIS A 110 18.09 -10.13 -8.18
C HIS A 110 18.36 -11.04 -9.38
N TRP A 111 17.89 -12.29 -9.35
CA TRP A 111 18.22 -13.28 -10.35
C TRP A 111 17.39 -13.20 -11.64
N LEU A 112 16.10 -12.83 -11.53
CA LEU A 112 15.22 -12.79 -12.72
C LEU A 112 15.21 -11.41 -13.39
N LEU A 113 15.30 -10.32 -12.60
CA LEU A 113 15.25 -8.94 -13.12
C LEU A 113 16.65 -8.31 -13.22
N GLY A 114 17.70 -8.96 -12.71
CA GLY A 114 19.07 -8.47 -12.79
C GLY A 114 19.35 -7.24 -11.91
N PHE A 115 18.54 -7.00 -10.88
CA PHE A 115 18.75 -5.88 -9.96
C PHE A 115 19.95 -6.17 -9.04
N ASP A 116 20.72 -5.13 -8.73
CA ASP A 116 21.74 -5.20 -7.68
C ASP A 116 21.12 -5.56 -6.33
N TRP A 117 21.87 -6.25 -5.47
CA TRP A 117 21.39 -6.70 -4.17
C TRP A 117 20.74 -5.60 -3.32
N PRO A 118 21.32 -4.38 -3.20
CA PRO A 118 20.69 -3.32 -2.41
C PRO A 118 19.30 -2.94 -2.95
N LEU A 119 19.15 -2.86 -4.27
CA LEU A 119 17.88 -2.54 -4.91
C LEU A 119 16.89 -3.70 -4.83
N ALA A 120 17.34 -4.93 -4.96
CA ALA A 120 16.53 -6.14 -4.82
C ALA A 120 15.98 -6.29 -3.38
N ILE A 121 16.81 -6.01 -2.37
CA ILE A 121 16.43 -5.98 -0.95
C ILE A 121 15.36 -4.91 -0.69
N LEU A 122 15.57 -3.71 -1.21
CA LEU A 122 14.60 -2.61 -1.09
C LEU A 122 13.28 -2.96 -1.76
N PHE A 123 13.32 -3.50 -2.97
CA PHE A 123 12.13 -3.93 -3.70
C PHE A 123 11.35 -5.02 -2.94
N GLY A 124 12.06 -6.02 -2.40
CA GLY A 124 11.48 -7.04 -1.53
C GLY A 124 10.79 -6.43 -0.30
N THR A 125 11.38 -5.42 0.32
CA THR A 125 10.82 -4.73 1.48
C THR A 125 9.53 -3.98 1.12
N LEU A 126 9.52 -3.25 0.00
CA LEU A 126 8.34 -2.52 -0.46
C LEU A 126 7.19 -3.45 -0.85
N THR A 127 7.51 -4.61 -1.41
CA THR A 127 6.51 -5.57 -1.88
C THR A 127 5.96 -6.46 -0.75
N LEU A 128 6.67 -6.52 0.38
CA LEU A 128 6.27 -7.33 1.54
C LEU A 128 5.00 -6.79 2.21
N VAL A 129 4.78 -5.49 2.16
CA VAL A 129 3.73 -4.82 2.93
C VAL A 129 2.35 -5.12 2.34
N THR A 130 1.51 -5.77 3.13
CA THR A 130 0.09 -6.02 2.85
C THR A 130 -0.75 -5.03 3.65
N GLY A 131 -1.03 -3.84 3.10
CA GLY A 131 -1.75 -2.80 3.83
C GLY A 131 -3.24 -3.11 4.05
N PRO A 132 -3.85 -2.63 5.15
CA PRO A 132 -5.27 -2.82 5.46
C PRO A 132 -6.20 -2.20 4.41
N THR A 133 -5.70 -1.20 3.66
CA THR A 133 -6.42 -0.54 2.55
C THR A 133 -6.82 -1.51 1.43
N VAL A 134 -6.04 -2.56 1.22
CA VAL A 134 -6.29 -3.61 0.22
C VAL A 134 -7.02 -4.80 0.85
N ILE A 135 -6.57 -5.22 2.03
CA ILE A 135 -7.10 -6.41 2.71
C ILE A 135 -8.58 -6.25 3.05
N VAL A 136 -8.99 -5.13 3.66
CA VAL A 136 -10.37 -4.93 4.11
C VAL A 136 -11.38 -4.97 2.95
N PRO A 137 -11.21 -4.26 1.83
CA PRO A 137 -12.10 -4.40 0.67
C PRO A 137 -12.10 -5.81 0.07
N MET A 138 -10.93 -6.46 0.00
CA MET A 138 -10.81 -7.81 -0.54
C MET A 138 -11.58 -8.84 0.30
N LEU A 139 -11.52 -8.75 1.63
CA LEU A 139 -12.28 -9.61 2.54
C LEU A 139 -13.80 -9.47 2.36
N ARG A 140 -14.29 -8.28 2.00
CA ARG A 140 -15.72 -8.06 1.69
C ARG A 140 -16.17 -8.79 0.43
N VAL A 141 -15.27 -8.98 -0.53
CA VAL A 141 -15.54 -9.68 -1.80
C VAL A 141 -15.41 -11.18 -1.64
N VAL A 142 -14.30 -11.66 -1.07
CA VAL A 142 -13.96 -13.09 -0.93
C VAL A 142 -14.78 -13.75 0.16
N ARG A 143 -15.15 -13.03 1.23
CA ARG A 143 -15.94 -13.50 2.37
C ARG A 143 -15.41 -14.81 2.98
N PRO A 144 -14.14 -14.88 3.39
CA PRO A 144 -13.61 -16.05 4.08
C PRO A 144 -14.29 -16.24 5.44
N ASN A 145 -14.01 -17.35 6.11
CA ASN A 145 -14.52 -17.57 7.47
C ASN A 145 -13.96 -16.48 8.43
N SER A 146 -14.63 -16.28 9.56
CA SER A 146 -14.30 -15.21 10.52
C SER A 146 -12.86 -15.29 11.05
N THR A 147 -12.36 -16.50 11.30
CA THR A 147 -11.00 -16.73 11.80
C THR A 147 -9.96 -16.27 10.80
N ILE A 148 -10.08 -16.67 9.53
CA ILE A 148 -9.16 -16.24 8.45
C ILE A 148 -9.27 -14.74 8.22
N ALA A 149 -10.49 -14.19 8.20
CA ALA A 149 -10.68 -12.75 8.05
C ALA A 149 -9.98 -11.96 9.15
N ASN A 150 -10.06 -12.42 10.39
CA ASN A 150 -9.42 -11.78 11.53
C ASN A 150 -7.89 -11.89 11.47
N ILE A 151 -7.35 -13.06 11.12
CA ILE A 151 -5.90 -13.26 10.95
C ILE A 151 -5.35 -12.28 9.92
N LEU A 152 -5.99 -12.19 8.74
CA LEU A 152 -5.53 -11.31 7.66
C LEU A 152 -5.65 -9.81 8.01
N ARG A 153 -6.69 -9.41 8.76
CA ARG A 153 -6.80 -8.02 9.26
C ARG A 153 -5.68 -7.69 10.22
N TRP A 154 -5.43 -8.57 11.20
CA TRP A 154 -4.35 -8.38 12.17
C TRP A 154 -2.99 -8.36 11.49
N GLU A 155 -2.74 -9.28 10.57
CA GLU A 155 -1.50 -9.32 9.79
C GLU A 155 -1.29 -8.01 9.04
N GLY A 156 -2.27 -7.55 8.22
CA GLY A 156 -2.15 -6.34 7.42
C GLY A 156 -1.92 -5.07 8.24
N ILE A 157 -2.47 -4.98 9.47
CA ILE A 157 -2.26 -3.81 10.32
C ILE A 157 -0.90 -3.86 11.02
N VAL A 158 -0.43 -5.05 11.43
CA VAL A 158 0.85 -5.20 12.12
C VAL A 158 2.03 -5.11 11.18
N ILE A 159 1.92 -5.65 9.95
CA ILE A 159 3.02 -5.65 8.97
C ILE A 159 3.29 -4.24 8.40
N ASP A 160 2.28 -3.39 8.32
CA ASP A 160 2.37 -2.07 7.69
C ASP A 160 3.43 -1.15 8.37
N PRO A 161 3.41 -0.93 9.70
CA PRO A 161 4.47 -0.19 10.39
C PRO A 161 5.85 -0.86 10.30
N ILE A 162 5.89 -2.20 10.33
CA ILE A 162 7.14 -2.96 10.25
C ILE A 162 7.76 -2.76 8.87
N GLY A 163 6.97 -2.88 7.80
CA GLY A 163 7.43 -2.68 6.44
C GLY A 163 7.89 -1.26 6.18
N ALA A 164 7.19 -0.25 6.73
CA ALA A 164 7.61 1.14 6.64
C ALA A 164 8.99 1.35 7.30
N LEU A 165 9.22 0.80 8.50
CA LEU A 165 10.51 0.87 9.18
C LEU A 165 11.61 0.16 8.39
N LEU A 166 11.35 -1.04 7.87
CA LEU A 166 12.30 -1.78 7.05
C LEU A 166 12.64 -1.03 5.75
N ALA A 167 11.66 -0.39 5.12
CA ALA A 167 11.89 0.44 3.93
C ALA A 167 12.82 1.62 4.24
N VAL A 168 12.58 2.34 5.34
CA VAL A 168 13.45 3.45 5.78
C VAL A 168 14.89 2.96 6.03
N VAL A 169 15.05 1.84 6.73
CA VAL A 169 16.37 1.24 6.99
C VAL A 169 17.06 0.84 5.69
N ALA A 170 16.34 0.18 4.76
CA ALA A 170 16.89 -0.24 3.47
C ALA A 170 17.33 0.96 2.62
N VAL A 171 16.52 2.02 2.56
CA VAL A 171 16.87 3.28 1.86
C VAL A 171 18.10 3.94 2.50
N SER A 172 18.14 4.04 3.82
CA SER A 172 19.28 4.61 4.54
C SER A 172 20.57 3.85 4.25
N TYR A 173 20.51 2.52 4.23
CA TYR A 173 21.65 1.66 3.90
C TYR A 173 22.13 1.85 2.44
N THR A 174 21.22 1.96 1.48
CA THR A 174 21.58 2.19 0.07
C THR A 174 22.22 3.55 -0.14
N HIS A 175 21.73 4.60 0.54
CA HIS A 175 22.32 5.94 0.48
C HIS A 175 23.71 6.02 1.11
N LEU A 176 23.93 5.40 2.26
CA LEU A 176 25.24 5.36 2.90
C LEU A 176 26.29 4.67 2.01
N ARG A 177 25.94 3.57 1.37
CA ARG A 177 26.83 2.86 0.43
C ARG A 177 27.14 3.66 -0.83
N ALA A 178 26.18 4.40 -1.38
CA ALA A 178 26.41 5.26 -2.53
C ALA A 178 27.41 6.40 -2.22
N HIS A 179 27.41 6.90 -0.98
CA HIS A 179 28.38 7.91 -0.53
C HIS A 179 29.80 7.33 -0.33
N GLU A 180 29.93 6.05 0.06
CA GLU A 180 31.25 5.41 0.21
C GLU A 180 31.89 5.09 -1.15
N THR A 181 31.12 4.64 -2.13
CA THR A 181 31.63 4.31 -3.48
C THR A 181 31.94 5.54 -4.34
N GLY A 182 31.37 6.70 -4.02
CA GLY A 182 31.68 7.97 -4.72
C GLY A 182 32.95 8.70 -4.22
N ARG A 183 33.66 8.11 -3.25
CA ARG A 183 34.84 8.74 -2.59
C ARG A 183 36.19 8.04 -2.91
N ASN A 184 36.19 7.04 -3.82
CA ASN A 184 37.39 6.35 -4.30
C ASN A 184 37.64 6.64 -5.78
#